data_f28973af1f50d1c889c3be261f8c5006
#
_entry.id   f28973af1f50d1c889c3be261f8c5006
#
_cell.length_a   1.000
_cell.length_b   1.000
_cell.length_c   1.000
_cell.angle_alpha   90.00
_cell.angle_beta   90.00
_cell.angle_gamma   90.00
#
_symmetry.space_group_name_H-M   'P 1'
#
loop_
_entity.id
_entity.type
_entity.pdbx_description
1 polymer ?
#
loop_
_entity_poly.entity_id
_entity_poly.type
_entity_poly.pdbx_seq_one_letter_code
_entity_poly.pdbx_strand_id
1 'polypeptide(L)'
;MCGIPPAQESIDAVNKMDRLTHIERLLIRAYRNWVTGMRLSDDYLWKQAWAELENELGEPCAKGILGGMQSLIMGIGTHARRPVRLHPPCCSCVCPDEIAILTIIGACQRREHARSRIAAEWIVNCAG
;
A
#
# COMPACT_ATOMS: atom_id res chain seq x y z
N MET A 1 11.30 -11.11 8.50
CA MET A 1 10.15 -11.79 9.13
C MET A 1 9.36 -10.83 9.98
N CYS A 2 8.04 -10.95 9.98
CA CYS A 2 7.20 -10.02 10.71
C CYS A 2 7.20 -10.21 12.23
N GLY A 3 7.75 -11.28 12.75
CA GLY A 3 7.92 -11.48 14.19
C GLY A 3 6.64 -11.37 15.02
N ILE A 4 5.58 -12.05 14.61
CA ILE A 4 4.26 -11.89 15.19
C ILE A 4 4.11 -12.76 16.43
N PRO A 5 3.69 -12.18 17.59
CA PRO A 5 3.42 -12.98 18.80
C PRO A 5 2.25 -13.95 18.58
N PRO A 6 2.26 -15.13 19.20
CA PRO A 6 1.19 -16.11 19.03
C PRO A 6 -0.21 -15.58 19.29
N ALA A 7 -0.36 -14.66 20.24
CA ALA A 7 -1.66 -14.09 20.59
C ALA A 7 -2.28 -13.27 19.45
N GLN A 8 -1.48 -12.83 18.47
CA GLN A 8 -1.94 -12.03 17.34
C GLN A 8 -2.09 -12.82 16.05
N GLU A 9 -1.74 -14.11 16.06
CA GLU A 9 -1.76 -14.92 14.84
C GLU A 9 -3.15 -14.97 14.19
N SER A 10 -4.21 -15.09 14.98
CA SER A 10 -5.56 -15.17 14.43
C SER A 10 -6.01 -13.86 13.80
N ILE A 11 -5.56 -12.72 14.31
CA ILE A 11 -5.85 -11.40 13.74
C ILE A 11 -5.04 -11.22 12.46
N ASP A 12 -3.76 -11.57 12.52
CA ASP A 12 -2.86 -11.41 11.38
C ASP A 12 -3.15 -12.42 10.26
N ALA A 13 -3.77 -13.57 10.58
CA ALA A 13 -4.20 -14.53 9.59
C ALA A 13 -5.25 -13.95 8.64
N VAL A 14 -6.07 -12.99 9.12
CA VAL A 14 -7.06 -12.29 8.30
C VAL A 14 -6.38 -11.30 7.36
N ASN A 15 -5.22 -10.76 7.78
CA ASN A 15 -4.49 -9.73 7.05
C ASN A 15 -3.24 -10.26 6.35
N LYS A 16 -3.27 -11.51 5.88
CA LYS A 16 -2.16 -12.07 5.12
C LYS A 16 -2.30 -11.81 3.63
N MET A 17 -1.15 -11.70 2.96
CA MET A 17 -1.11 -11.46 1.52
C MET A 17 -1.88 -12.49 0.71
N ASP A 18 -1.92 -13.75 1.15
CA ASP A 18 -2.63 -14.81 0.42
C ASP A 18 -4.16 -14.66 0.47
N ARG A 19 -4.67 -13.81 1.36
CA ARG A 19 -6.10 -13.47 1.43
C ARG A 19 -6.49 -12.38 0.44
N LEU A 20 -5.51 -11.70 -0.16
CA LEU A 20 -5.73 -10.65 -1.14
C LEU A 20 -5.86 -11.24 -2.54
N THR A 21 -6.55 -10.51 -3.43
CA THR A 21 -6.57 -10.84 -4.85
C THR A 21 -5.18 -10.63 -5.44
N HIS A 22 -4.96 -11.17 -6.63
CA HIS A 22 -3.68 -10.98 -7.34
C HIS A 22 -3.37 -9.48 -7.53
N ILE A 23 -4.37 -8.70 -7.93
CA ILE A 23 -4.19 -7.26 -8.16
C ILE A 23 -3.89 -6.54 -6.85
N GLU A 24 -4.60 -6.89 -5.78
CA GLU A 24 -4.34 -6.29 -4.47
C GLU A 24 -2.93 -6.57 -3.98
N ARG A 25 -2.45 -7.80 -4.14
CA ARG A 25 -1.06 -8.16 -3.81
C ARG A 25 -0.06 -7.35 -4.63
N LEU A 26 -0.34 -7.19 -5.92
CA LEU A 26 0.50 -6.43 -6.81
C LEU A 26 0.59 -4.95 -6.37
N LEU A 27 -0.54 -4.37 -6.00
CA LEU A 27 -0.59 -2.98 -5.51
C LEU A 27 0.17 -2.81 -4.19
N ILE A 28 0.02 -3.75 -3.26
CA ILE A 28 0.74 -3.70 -1.98
C ILE A 28 2.26 -3.81 -2.20
N ARG A 29 2.70 -4.72 -3.08
CA ARG A 29 4.14 -4.84 -3.36
C ARG A 29 4.68 -3.57 -4.01
N ALA A 30 3.94 -2.98 -4.94
CA ALA A 30 4.34 -1.73 -5.56
C ALA A 30 4.42 -0.59 -4.53
N TYR A 31 3.44 -0.50 -3.65
CA TYR A 31 3.42 0.47 -2.57
C TYR A 31 4.64 0.32 -1.65
N ARG A 32 4.92 -0.91 -1.23
CA ARG A 32 6.08 -1.21 -0.36
C ARG A 32 7.39 -0.83 -1.02
N ASN A 33 7.57 -1.23 -2.27
CA ASN A 33 8.78 -0.92 -3.02
C ASN A 33 8.94 0.58 -3.23
N TRP A 34 7.85 1.26 -3.54
CA TRP A 34 7.85 2.70 -3.76
C TRP A 34 8.26 3.46 -2.51
N VAL A 35 7.56 3.20 -1.39
CA VAL A 35 7.82 3.93 -0.13
C VAL A 35 9.20 3.59 0.42
N THR A 36 9.58 2.32 0.40
CA THR A 36 10.90 1.90 0.87
C THR A 36 12.00 2.52 0.01
N GLY A 37 11.82 2.54 -1.30
CA GLY A 37 12.74 3.17 -2.22
C GLY A 37 12.91 4.66 -1.95
N MET A 38 11.81 5.34 -1.67
CA MET A 38 11.86 6.77 -1.30
C MET A 38 12.63 6.99 0.00
N ARG A 39 12.34 6.19 1.03
CA ARG A 39 12.98 6.32 2.34
C ARG A 39 14.48 6.03 2.29
N LEU A 40 14.89 5.08 1.47
CA LEU A 40 16.29 4.66 1.37
C LEU A 40 17.03 5.35 0.20
N SER A 41 16.33 6.15 -0.58
CA SER A 41 16.86 6.73 -1.83
C SER A 41 17.40 5.64 -2.75
N ASP A 42 16.66 4.55 -2.89
CA ASP A 42 17.06 3.36 -3.64
C ASP A 42 16.25 3.24 -4.92
N ASP A 43 16.88 3.60 -6.04
CA ASP A 43 16.25 3.55 -7.37
C ASP A 43 15.90 2.13 -7.80
N TYR A 44 16.59 1.12 -7.27
CA TYR A 44 16.35 -0.27 -7.63
C TYR A 44 14.93 -0.71 -7.22
N LEU A 45 14.52 -0.37 -6.01
CA LEU A 45 13.18 -0.69 -5.53
C LEU A 45 12.10 0.01 -6.34
N TRP A 46 12.37 1.23 -6.74
CA TRP A 46 11.50 2.01 -7.60
C TRP A 46 11.31 1.35 -8.96
N LYS A 47 12.42 0.94 -9.57
CA LYS A 47 12.41 0.26 -10.85
C LYS A 47 11.71 -1.08 -10.77
N GLN A 48 11.83 -1.78 -9.65
CA GLN A 48 11.11 -3.03 -9.43
C GLN A 48 9.60 -2.82 -9.38
N ALA A 49 9.14 -1.77 -8.68
CA ALA A 49 7.72 -1.45 -8.64
C ALA A 49 7.18 -1.20 -10.06
N TRP A 50 7.90 -0.40 -10.83
CA TRP A 50 7.54 -0.12 -12.21
C TRP A 50 7.49 -1.38 -13.06
N ALA A 51 8.58 -2.16 -13.03
CA ALA A 51 8.72 -3.35 -13.86
C ALA A 51 7.64 -4.38 -13.57
N GLU A 52 7.31 -4.60 -12.30
CA GLU A 52 6.29 -5.55 -11.90
C GLU A 52 4.90 -5.13 -12.38
N LEU A 53 4.55 -3.86 -12.21
CA LEU A 53 3.27 -3.35 -12.69
C LEU A 53 3.18 -3.36 -14.21
N GLU A 54 4.24 -2.96 -14.90
CA GLU A 54 4.28 -2.95 -16.36
C GLU A 54 4.14 -4.36 -16.92
N ASN A 55 4.83 -5.32 -16.31
CA ASN A 55 4.81 -6.70 -16.75
C ASN A 55 3.42 -7.34 -16.61
N GLU A 56 2.70 -7.00 -15.54
CA GLU A 56 1.38 -7.59 -15.26
C GLU A 56 0.24 -6.83 -15.94
N LEU A 57 0.34 -5.51 -16.06
CA LEU A 57 -0.79 -4.67 -16.46
C LEU A 57 -0.54 -3.85 -17.73
N GLY A 58 0.69 -3.84 -18.23
CA GLY A 58 1.07 -3.03 -19.38
C GLY A 58 1.47 -1.60 -18.99
N GLU A 59 2.19 -0.95 -19.88
CA GLU A 59 2.77 0.38 -19.62
C GLU A 59 1.74 1.47 -19.29
N PRO A 60 0.66 1.64 -20.05
CA PRO A 60 -0.29 2.72 -19.74
C PRO A 60 -0.93 2.58 -18.37
N CYS A 61 -1.29 1.35 -18.00
CA CYS A 61 -1.92 1.07 -16.72
C CYS A 61 -0.93 1.24 -15.57
N ALA A 62 0.29 0.74 -15.72
CA ALA A 62 1.35 0.87 -14.73
C ALA A 62 1.66 2.35 -14.47
N LYS A 63 1.75 3.15 -15.52
CA LYS A 63 2.03 4.58 -15.41
C LYS A 63 0.93 5.30 -14.63
N GLY A 64 -0.33 4.99 -14.92
CA GLY A 64 -1.47 5.57 -14.21
C GLY A 64 -1.49 5.19 -12.74
N ILE A 65 -1.23 3.92 -12.44
CA ILE A 65 -1.22 3.42 -11.05
C ILE A 65 -0.10 4.09 -10.26
N LEU A 66 1.12 4.12 -10.78
CA LEU A 66 2.25 4.71 -10.05
C LEU A 66 2.08 6.22 -9.89
N GLY A 67 1.56 6.92 -10.89
CA GLY A 67 1.27 8.34 -10.76
C GLY A 67 0.24 8.63 -9.68
N GLY A 68 -0.84 7.86 -9.67
CA GLY A 68 -1.87 7.99 -8.63
C GLY A 68 -1.36 7.62 -7.24
N MET A 69 -0.58 6.55 -7.15
CA MET A 69 0.03 6.11 -5.89
C MET A 69 0.99 7.17 -5.36
N GLN A 70 1.81 7.76 -6.22
CA GLN A 70 2.73 8.82 -5.82
C GLN A 70 1.96 10.00 -5.23
N SER A 71 0.91 10.45 -5.90
CA SER A 71 0.09 11.55 -5.41
C SER A 71 -0.54 11.24 -4.05
N LEU A 72 -1.05 10.02 -3.89
CA LEU A 72 -1.64 9.56 -2.64
C LEU A 72 -0.62 9.54 -1.51
N ILE A 73 0.55 8.95 -1.76
CA ILE A 73 1.61 8.84 -0.75
C ILE A 73 2.10 10.21 -0.31
N MET A 74 2.30 11.11 -1.26
CA MET A 74 2.74 12.47 -0.94
C MET A 74 1.68 13.25 -0.17
N GLY A 75 0.42 13.09 -0.54
CA GLY A 75 -0.69 13.72 0.18
C GLY A 75 -0.79 13.23 1.62
N ILE A 76 -0.72 11.91 1.82
CA ILE A 76 -0.76 11.33 3.15
C ILE A 76 0.47 11.76 3.96
N GLY A 77 1.66 11.74 3.36
CA GLY A 77 2.89 12.13 4.03
C GLY A 77 2.87 13.59 4.51
N THR A 78 2.19 14.46 3.76
CA THR A 78 2.05 15.87 4.13
C THR A 78 1.10 16.06 5.31
N HIS A 79 0.04 15.26 5.40
CA HIS A 79 -1.03 15.47 6.37
C HIS A 79 -1.04 14.49 7.54
N ALA A 80 -0.37 13.35 7.42
CA ALA A 80 -0.37 12.35 8.48
C ALA A 80 0.43 12.82 9.69
N ARG A 81 -0.10 12.54 10.87
CA ARG A 81 0.54 12.91 12.14
C ARG A 81 1.65 11.96 12.55
N ARG A 82 1.68 10.79 11.94
CA ARG A 82 2.72 9.79 12.15
C ARG A 82 3.09 9.17 10.80
N PRO A 83 4.27 8.54 10.70
CA PRO A 83 4.61 7.81 9.47
C PRO A 83 3.60 6.70 9.19
N VAL A 84 3.20 6.55 7.94
CA VAL A 84 2.34 5.46 7.52
C VAL A 84 3.16 4.17 7.60
N ARG A 85 2.61 3.15 8.24
CA ARG A 85 3.30 1.88 8.44
C ARG A 85 3.18 0.99 7.21
N LEU A 86 4.23 0.23 6.96
CA LEU A 86 4.24 -0.79 5.91
C LEU A 86 5.19 -1.91 6.31
N HIS A 87 4.95 -3.09 5.76
CA HIS A 87 5.87 -4.22 5.96
C HIS A 87 6.96 -4.20 4.89
N PRO A 88 8.07 -4.92 5.11
CA PRO A 88 9.09 -5.11 4.07
C PRO A 88 8.50 -5.75 2.81
N PRO A 89 9.09 -5.52 1.63
CA PRO A 89 8.51 -6.01 0.38
C PRO A 89 8.23 -7.51 0.33
N CYS A 90 9.06 -8.33 0.98
CA CYS A 90 8.91 -9.79 0.96
C CYS A 90 8.00 -10.33 2.07
N CYS A 91 7.46 -9.49 2.93
CA CYS A 91 6.62 -9.94 4.05
C CYS A 91 5.27 -10.45 3.57
N SER A 92 4.83 -11.57 4.13
CA SER A 92 3.51 -12.15 3.80
C SER A 92 2.36 -11.55 4.59
N CYS A 93 2.64 -10.72 5.58
CA CYS A 93 1.61 -10.07 6.40
C CYS A 93 1.27 -8.68 5.82
N VAL A 94 0.05 -8.22 6.09
CA VAL A 94 -0.42 -6.91 5.65
C VAL A 94 -0.87 -6.14 6.89
N CYS A 95 -0.38 -4.92 7.06
CA CYS A 95 -0.74 -4.11 8.22
C CYS A 95 -2.00 -3.27 7.94
N PRO A 96 -2.66 -2.74 9.00
CA PRO A 96 -3.86 -1.91 8.82
C PRO A 96 -3.67 -0.70 7.92
N ASP A 97 -2.51 -0.06 7.96
CA ASP A 97 -2.24 1.09 7.09
C ASP A 97 -2.22 0.66 5.62
N GLU A 98 -1.65 -0.50 5.32
CA GLU A 98 -1.64 -1.03 3.95
C GLU A 98 -3.04 -1.38 3.47
N ILE A 99 -3.89 -1.93 4.35
CA ILE A 99 -5.28 -2.20 4.03
C ILE A 99 -6.02 -0.89 3.73
N ALA A 100 -5.75 0.16 4.49
CA ALA A 100 -6.37 1.46 4.26
C ALA A 100 -5.96 2.03 2.90
N ILE A 101 -4.68 1.89 2.51
CA ILE A 101 -4.22 2.31 1.18
C ILE A 101 -4.98 1.56 0.08
N LEU A 102 -5.12 0.24 0.21
CA LEU A 102 -5.89 -0.56 -0.75
C LEU A 102 -7.35 -0.09 -0.82
N THR A 103 -7.94 0.21 0.33
CA THR A 103 -9.33 0.68 0.41
C THR A 103 -9.48 2.00 -0.34
N ILE A 104 -8.54 2.93 -0.16
CA ILE A 104 -8.57 4.22 -0.86
C ILE A 104 -8.49 4.00 -2.38
N ILE A 105 -7.53 3.21 -2.81
CA ILE A 105 -7.32 2.93 -4.25
C ILE A 105 -8.57 2.29 -4.85
N GLY A 106 -9.09 1.24 -4.20
CA GLY A 106 -10.28 0.53 -4.70
C GLY A 106 -11.51 1.40 -4.70
N ALA A 107 -11.71 2.22 -3.66
CA ALA A 107 -12.86 3.12 -3.57
C ALA A 107 -12.79 4.21 -4.64
N CYS A 108 -11.59 4.73 -4.92
CA CYS A 108 -11.42 5.72 -5.99
C CYS A 108 -11.75 5.12 -7.36
N GLN A 109 -11.33 3.88 -7.61
CA GLN A 109 -11.63 3.18 -8.85
C GLN A 109 -13.13 2.97 -9.05
N ARG A 110 -13.86 2.72 -7.97
CA ARG A 110 -15.31 2.54 -7.99
C ARG A 110 -16.08 3.84 -7.82
N ARG A 111 -15.39 4.97 -7.71
CA ARG A 111 -15.96 6.29 -7.46
C ARG A 111 -16.76 6.36 -6.16
N GLU A 112 -16.35 5.59 -5.16
CA GLU A 112 -16.95 5.60 -3.82
C GLU A 112 -16.23 6.64 -2.96
N HIS A 113 -16.47 7.91 -3.22
CA HIS A 113 -15.73 9.02 -2.60
C HIS A 113 -15.86 9.08 -1.08
N ALA A 114 -17.04 8.79 -0.55
CA ALA A 114 -17.26 8.77 0.89
C ALA A 114 -16.39 7.70 1.57
N ARG A 115 -16.32 6.50 0.98
CA ARG A 115 -15.51 5.41 1.51
C ARG A 115 -14.02 5.73 1.45
N SER A 116 -13.59 6.33 0.34
CA SER A 116 -12.21 6.76 0.18
C SER A 116 -11.84 7.81 1.24
N ARG A 117 -12.74 8.76 1.48
CA ARG A 117 -12.54 9.80 2.48
C ARG A 117 -12.39 9.22 3.88
N ILE A 118 -13.28 8.29 4.25
CA ILE A 118 -13.22 7.65 5.57
C ILE A 118 -11.88 6.95 5.78
N ALA A 119 -11.42 6.19 4.79
CA ALA A 119 -10.14 5.49 4.89
C ALA A 119 -8.97 6.47 4.99
N ALA A 120 -9.01 7.56 4.22
CA ALA A 120 -7.98 8.59 4.25
C ALA A 120 -7.95 9.30 5.61
N GLU A 121 -9.11 9.63 6.16
CA GLU A 121 -9.22 10.26 7.47
C GLU A 121 -8.69 9.35 8.58
N TRP A 122 -8.92 8.05 8.46
CA TRP A 122 -8.37 7.10 9.42
C TRP A 122 -6.84 7.18 9.45
N ILE A 123 -6.20 7.21 8.29
CA ILE A 123 -4.74 7.31 8.21
C ILE A 123 -4.24 8.64 8.77
N VAL A 124 -4.90 9.74 8.42
CA VAL A 124 -4.44 11.09 8.77
C VAL A 124 -4.75 11.43 10.21
N ASN A 125 -5.94 11.09 10.70
CA ASN A 125 -6.43 11.55 11.99
C ASN A 125 -6.37 10.51 13.10
N CYS A 126 -6.81 9.28 12.82
CA CYS A 126 -6.91 8.24 13.84
C CYS A 126 -5.58 7.53 14.07
N ALA A 127 -4.67 7.68 13.15
CA ALA A 127 -3.34 7.09 13.26
C ALA A 127 -2.44 7.87 14.22
N GLY A 128 -2.86 9.05 14.65
CA GLY A 128 -2.17 9.80 15.70
C GLY A 128 -2.54 9.28 17.09
#